data_8b534f4ecb559073e979ff96d53ec483
#
_entry.id   8b534f4ecb559073e979ff96d53ec483
#
_cell.length_a   1.000
_cell.length_b   1.000
_cell.length_c   1.000
_cell.angle_alpha   90.00
_cell.angle_beta   90.00
_cell.angle_gamma   90.00
#
_symmetry.space_group_name_H-M   'P 1'
#
loop_
_entity.id
_entity.type
_entity.pdbx_description
1 polymer ?
#
loop_
_entity_poly.entity_id
_entity_poly.type
_entity_poly.pdbx_seq_one_letter_code
_entity_poly.pdbx_strand_id
1 'polypeptide(L)'
;MEREVKDFVAACATGVRSKDLRQRPQGLLLPLPTPSRPWSHQSMDFVTGLPVSEGNSVILVIVDRFSKACRLISLPKLPSAFETAKLVFLHVFRVFGLPQDLVSDRGPQFSSCVWQAICQLIGATASLSSGFHPQSNGQTERVNQEMEATLRSLVADNPSSWSAKLPWAEYAHNVLQSSPTGLSPFQCQFGFQPPLFP
;
A
#
# COMPACT_ATOMS: atom_id res chain seq x y z
N MET A 1 4.92 5.86 47.48
CA MET A 1 4.62 7.01 46.57
C MET A 1 4.53 6.60 45.11
N GLU A 2 5.56 6.03 44.45
CA GLU A 2 5.49 5.66 43.02
C GLU A 2 4.51 4.53 42.72
N ARG A 3 4.40 3.54 43.60
CA ARG A 3 3.47 2.41 43.47
C ARG A 3 2.02 2.87 43.67
N GLU A 4 1.74 3.67 44.63
CA GLU A 4 0.41 4.22 44.95
C GLU A 4 -0.10 5.14 43.80
N VAL A 5 0.80 5.93 43.20
CA VAL A 5 0.47 6.73 42.00
C VAL A 5 0.13 5.86 40.79
N LYS A 6 0.88 4.78 40.60
CA LYS A 6 0.57 3.82 39.53
C LYS A 6 -0.78 3.13 39.75
N ASP A 7 -1.06 2.72 40.99
CA ASP A 7 -2.33 2.05 41.32
C ASP A 7 -3.52 3.01 41.20
N PHE A 8 -3.35 4.27 41.61
CA PHE A 8 -4.37 5.32 41.43
C PHE A 8 -4.66 5.64 39.98
N VAL A 9 -3.62 5.76 39.15
CA VAL A 9 -3.77 6.01 37.70
C VAL A 9 -4.41 4.78 36.98
N ALA A 10 -4.08 3.55 37.41
CA ALA A 10 -4.66 2.35 36.86
C ALA A 10 -6.14 2.18 37.24
N ALA A 11 -6.55 2.65 38.43
CA ALA A 11 -7.94 2.59 38.91
C ALA A 11 -8.81 3.75 38.39
N CYS A 12 -8.23 4.74 37.73
CA CYS A 12 -8.98 5.90 37.24
C CYS A 12 -9.94 5.53 36.10
N ALA A 13 -11.25 5.53 36.38
CA ALA A 13 -12.28 5.17 35.39
C ALA A 13 -12.27 6.10 34.15
N THR A 14 -11.98 7.38 34.29
CA THR A 14 -11.85 8.34 33.21
C THR A 14 -10.60 8.03 32.37
N GLY A 15 -9.49 7.74 33.02
CA GLY A 15 -8.24 7.36 32.34
C GLY A 15 -8.36 6.06 31.58
N VAL A 16 -9.07 5.06 32.13
CA VAL A 16 -9.29 3.77 31.46
C VAL A 16 -10.18 3.91 30.23
N ARG A 17 -11.22 4.77 30.29
CA ARG A 17 -12.11 5.03 29.14
C ARG A 17 -11.46 5.87 28.04
N SER A 18 -10.47 6.69 28.38
CA SER A 18 -9.77 7.60 27.45
C SER A 18 -8.51 6.99 26.83
N LYS A 19 -8.05 5.84 27.33
CA LYS A 19 -6.89 5.14 26.75
C LYS A 19 -7.34 4.26 25.61
N ASP A 20 -6.77 4.47 24.45
CA ASP A 20 -6.86 3.51 23.36
C ASP A 20 -6.40 2.13 23.85
N LEU A 21 -7.30 1.16 23.78
CA LEU A 21 -7.00 -0.22 24.13
C LEU A 21 -5.98 -0.76 23.13
N ARG A 22 -4.70 -0.69 23.45
CA ARG A 22 -3.61 -1.37 22.72
C ARG A 22 -3.63 -2.89 22.96
N GLN A 23 -4.80 -3.47 23.17
CA GLN A 23 -4.95 -4.92 23.23
C GLN A 23 -4.84 -5.45 21.80
N ARG A 24 -3.97 -6.43 21.61
CA ARG A 24 -3.95 -7.21 20.36
C ARG A 24 -5.35 -7.78 20.13
N PRO A 25 -5.92 -7.70 18.92
CA PRO A 25 -7.19 -8.32 18.63
C PRO A 25 -7.16 -9.78 19.05
N GLN A 26 -8.10 -10.18 19.90
CA GLN A 26 -8.27 -11.57 20.29
C GLN A 26 -8.91 -12.29 19.10
N GLY A 27 -8.10 -12.96 18.30
CA GLY A 27 -8.53 -13.78 17.17
C GLY A 27 -7.34 -14.49 16.57
N LEU A 28 -7.56 -15.69 16.04
CA LEU A 28 -6.57 -16.41 15.25
C LEU A 28 -6.33 -15.61 13.97
N LEU A 29 -5.11 -15.11 13.81
CA LEU A 29 -4.68 -14.45 12.59
C LEU A 29 -4.58 -15.53 11.50
N LEU A 30 -5.48 -15.47 10.51
CA LEU A 30 -5.32 -16.24 9.29
C LEU A 30 -4.33 -15.48 8.40
N PRO A 31 -3.08 -15.94 8.29
CA PRO A 31 -2.12 -15.29 7.41
C PRO A 31 -2.60 -15.43 5.97
N LEU A 32 -2.49 -14.35 5.21
CA LEU A 32 -2.70 -14.44 3.77
C LEU A 32 -1.66 -15.38 3.15
N PRO A 33 -1.98 -16.07 2.05
CA PRO A 33 -1.05 -16.92 1.33
C PRO A 33 0.26 -16.19 1.05
N THR A 34 1.39 -16.85 1.30
CA THR A 34 2.71 -16.29 0.99
C THR A 34 2.96 -16.38 -0.50
N PRO A 35 3.23 -15.26 -1.19
CA PRO A 35 3.54 -15.28 -2.61
C PRO A 35 4.78 -16.11 -2.91
N SER A 36 4.77 -16.82 -4.04
CA SER A 36 5.91 -17.65 -4.49
C SER A 36 6.76 -17.01 -5.59
N ARG A 37 6.24 -15.97 -6.23
CA ARG A 37 6.93 -15.24 -7.32
C ARG A 37 6.55 -13.76 -7.32
N PRO A 38 7.40 -12.88 -7.88
CA PRO A 38 7.07 -11.48 -8.05
C PRO A 38 5.76 -11.27 -8.81
N TRP A 39 5.01 -10.27 -8.40
CA TRP A 39 3.74 -9.79 -8.98
C TRP A 39 2.60 -10.82 -9.06
N SER A 40 2.74 -11.98 -8.39
CA SER A 40 1.65 -12.96 -8.29
C SER A 40 0.55 -12.54 -7.33
N HIS A 41 0.90 -11.81 -6.28
CA HIS A 41 -0.01 -11.33 -5.25
C HIS A 41 0.23 -9.83 -5.08
N GLN A 42 -0.77 -9.04 -5.32
CA GLN A 42 -0.67 -7.59 -5.31
C GLN A 42 -1.61 -7.01 -4.27
N SER A 43 -1.22 -5.88 -3.70
CA SER A 43 -2.12 -5.07 -2.89
C SER A 43 -2.24 -3.68 -3.50
N MET A 44 -3.43 -3.10 -3.41
CA MET A 44 -3.76 -1.83 -4.05
C MET A 44 -4.48 -0.91 -3.08
N ASP A 45 -4.20 0.38 -3.21
CA ASP A 45 -4.82 1.42 -2.41
C ASP A 45 -4.82 2.76 -3.15
N PHE A 46 -5.69 3.68 -2.73
CA PHE A 46 -5.74 5.04 -3.25
C PHE A 46 -5.37 6.06 -2.16
N VAL A 47 -4.35 6.85 -2.42
CA VAL A 47 -4.04 8.02 -1.59
C VAL A 47 -4.79 9.22 -2.15
N THR A 48 -5.68 9.77 -1.34
CA THR A 48 -6.55 10.91 -1.70
C THR A 48 -6.28 12.11 -0.81
N GLY A 49 -6.88 13.26 -1.13
CA GLY A 49 -6.71 14.48 -0.33
C GLY A 49 -5.39 15.21 -0.57
N LEU A 50 -4.67 14.87 -1.63
CA LEU A 50 -3.43 15.54 -2.01
C LEU A 50 -3.72 16.92 -2.65
N PRO A 51 -2.82 17.91 -2.49
CA PRO A 51 -2.93 19.16 -3.23
C PRO A 51 -2.85 18.89 -4.74
N VAL A 52 -3.54 19.70 -5.53
CA VAL A 52 -3.49 19.56 -6.99
C VAL A 52 -2.06 19.79 -7.50
N SER A 53 -1.53 18.85 -8.28
CA SER A 53 -0.21 18.89 -8.91
C SER A 53 -0.34 18.46 -10.36
N GLU A 54 -0.07 19.37 -11.30
CA GLU A 54 -0.20 19.10 -12.75
C GLU A 54 -1.56 18.49 -13.14
N GLY A 55 -2.63 18.97 -12.49
CA GLY A 55 -3.98 18.45 -12.70
C GLY A 55 -4.31 17.14 -11.97
N ASN A 56 -3.38 16.55 -11.24
CA ASN A 56 -3.58 15.32 -10.46
C ASN A 56 -3.83 15.63 -8.98
N SER A 57 -4.66 14.80 -8.33
CA SER A 57 -5.02 14.93 -6.90
C SER A 57 -5.09 13.59 -6.15
N VAL A 58 -4.84 12.48 -6.85
CA VAL A 58 -4.94 11.11 -6.32
C VAL A 58 -3.72 10.31 -6.79
N ILE A 59 -3.25 9.37 -5.95
CA ILE A 59 -2.25 8.38 -6.34
C ILE A 59 -2.88 6.98 -6.21
N LEU A 60 -2.81 6.18 -7.25
CA LEU A 60 -3.02 4.73 -7.15
C LEU A 60 -1.67 4.09 -6.80
N VAL A 61 -1.64 3.40 -5.67
CA VAL A 61 -0.49 2.64 -5.17
C VAL A 61 -0.74 1.17 -5.39
N ILE A 62 0.16 0.48 -6.07
CA ILE A 62 0.11 -0.96 -6.29
C ILE A 62 1.42 -1.55 -5.76
N VAL A 63 1.33 -2.51 -4.86
CA VAL A 63 2.48 -3.13 -4.20
C VAL A 63 2.51 -4.62 -4.49
N ASP A 64 3.64 -5.10 -4.97
CA ASP A 64 3.92 -6.53 -5.03
C ASP A 64 4.18 -7.09 -3.64
N ARG A 65 3.36 -8.02 -3.20
CA ARG A 65 3.46 -8.61 -1.87
C ARG A 65 4.68 -9.52 -1.69
N PHE A 66 5.29 -9.97 -2.79
CA PHE A 66 6.52 -10.78 -2.76
C PHE A 66 7.77 -9.90 -2.60
N SER A 67 8.09 -9.07 -3.59
CA SER A 67 9.30 -8.25 -3.62
C SER A 67 9.21 -6.96 -2.83
N LYS A 68 8.00 -6.50 -2.49
CA LYS A 68 7.67 -5.17 -1.95
C LYS A 68 7.87 -4.04 -2.97
N ALA A 69 8.09 -4.37 -4.24
CA ALA A 69 8.13 -3.37 -5.30
C ALA A 69 6.80 -2.63 -5.39
N CYS A 70 6.86 -1.34 -5.63
CA CYS A 70 5.66 -0.54 -5.82
C CYS A 70 5.57 0.05 -7.23
N ARG A 71 4.33 0.35 -7.64
CA ARG A 71 3.98 1.20 -8.77
C ARG A 71 3.10 2.31 -8.28
N LEU A 72 3.44 3.54 -8.64
CA LEU A 72 2.78 4.76 -8.22
C LEU A 72 2.23 5.48 -9.45
N ILE A 73 0.92 5.68 -9.51
CA ILE A 73 0.25 6.27 -10.67
C ILE A 73 -0.51 7.52 -10.22
N SER A 74 -0.10 8.69 -10.72
CA SER A 74 -0.82 9.96 -10.48
C SER A 74 -2.08 10.04 -11.31
N LEU A 75 -3.18 10.48 -10.70
CA LEU A 75 -4.50 10.53 -11.31
C LEU A 75 -5.17 11.88 -11.02
N PRO A 76 -5.96 12.43 -11.97
CA PRO A 76 -6.66 13.69 -11.77
C PRO A 76 -7.77 13.60 -10.73
N LYS A 77 -8.41 12.45 -10.62
CA LYS A 77 -9.50 12.14 -9.67
C LYS A 77 -9.56 10.65 -9.38
N LEU A 78 -10.33 10.28 -8.39
CA LEU A 78 -10.59 8.88 -8.08
C LEU A 78 -11.31 8.21 -9.26
N PRO A 79 -10.72 7.14 -9.86
CA PRO A 79 -11.27 6.50 -11.06
C PRO A 79 -12.47 5.60 -10.72
N SER A 80 -13.27 5.26 -11.71
CA SER A 80 -14.23 4.16 -11.62
C SER A 80 -13.54 2.79 -11.58
N ALA A 81 -14.26 1.73 -11.22
CA ALA A 81 -13.73 0.36 -11.22
C ALA A 81 -13.18 -0.08 -12.59
N PHE A 82 -13.85 0.31 -13.67
CA PHE A 82 -13.42 0.00 -15.02
C PHE A 82 -12.15 0.76 -15.43
N GLU A 83 -12.05 2.05 -15.06
CA GLU A 83 -10.84 2.84 -15.27
C GLU A 83 -9.69 2.32 -14.43
N THR A 84 -9.96 1.91 -13.17
CA THR A 84 -8.97 1.27 -12.31
C THR A 84 -8.40 0.01 -12.97
N ALA A 85 -9.26 -0.86 -13.50
CA ALA A 85 -8.82 -2.06 -14.20
C ALA A 85 -7.95 -1.77 -15.42
N LYS A 86 -8.31 -0.76 -16.22
CA LYS A 86 -7.47 -0.30 -17.34
C LYS A 86 -6.10 0.18 -16.89
N LEU A 87 -6.04 0.98 -15.82
CA LEU A 87 -4.78 1.49 -15.26
C LEU A 87 -3.89 0.34 -14.78
N VAL A 88 -4.45 -0.58 -13.99
CA VAL A 88 -3.73 -1.75 -13.49
C VAL A 88 -3.22 -2.63 -14.65
N PHE A 89 -4.04 -2.84 -15.67
CA PHE A 89 -3.61 -3.58 -16.86
C PHE A 89 -2.43 -2.90 -17.56
N LEU A 90 -2.53 -1.59 -17.82
CA LEU A 90 -1.49 -0.85 -18.55
C LEU A 90 -0.17 -0.76 -17.80
N HIS A 91 -0.22 -0.55 -16.49
CA HIS A 91 0.98 -0.26 -15.70
C HIS A 91 1.58 -1.49 -15.03
N VAL A 92 0.79 -2.56 -14.84
CA VAL A 92 1.24 -3.75 -14.10
C VAL A 92 1.06 -5.02 -14.92
N PHE A 93 -0.16 -5.40 -15.29
CA PHE A 93 -0.40 -6.72 -15.90
C PHE A 93 0.32 -6.89 -17.23
N ARG A 94 0.34 -5.85 -18.05
CA ARG A 94 1.07 -5.86 -19.34
C ARG A 94 2.57 -6.08 -19.16
N VAL A 95 3.15 -5.67 -18.02
CA VAL A 95 4.59 -5.74 -17.77
C VAL A 95 4.97 -7.01 -17.03
N PHE A 96 4.19 -7.40 -16.03
CA PHE A 96 4.53 -8.46 -15.08
C PHE A 96 3.65 -9.71 -15.18
N GLY A 97 2.62 -9.67 -16.04
CA GLY A 97 1.65 -10.74 -16.18
C GLY A 97 0.47 -10.62 -15.22
N LEU A 98 -0.48 -11.56 -15.34
CA LEU A 98 -1.69 -11.58 -14.54
C LEU A 98 -1.40 -12.08 -13.12
N PRO A 99 -2.00 -11.43 -12.09
CA PRO A 99 -1.88 -11.87 -10.72
C PRO A 99 -2.76 -13.08 -10.43
N GLN A 100 -2.48 -13.74 -9.32
CA GLN A 100 -3.31 -14.78 -8.72
C GLN A 100 -4.24 -14.20 -7.65
N ASP A 101 -3.78 -13.18 -6.92
CA ASP A 101 -4.52 -12.56 -5.83
C ASP A 101 -4.33 -11.04 -5.83
N LEU A 102 -5.45 -10.34 -5.63
CA LEU A 102 -5.51 -8.88 -5.55
C LEU A 102 -6.17 -8.49 -4.22
N VAL A 103 -5.38 -7.94 -3.32
CA VAL A 103 -5.83 -7.43 -2.03
C VAL A 103 -6.07 -5.93 -2.14
N SER A 104 -7.21 -5.45 -1.68
CA SER A 104 -7.54 -4.03 -1.65
C SER A 104 -8.44 -3.70 -0.44
N ASP A 105 -8.64 -2.42 -0.20
CA ASP A 105 -9.66 -1.96 0.73
C ASP A 105 -11.08 -2.25 0.18
N ARG A 106 -12.11 -1.86 0.94
CA ARG A 106 -13.51 -1.99 0.54
C ARG A 106 -14.05 -0.77 -0.20
N GLY A 107 -13.17 0.03 -0.76
CA GLY A 107 -13.57 1.16 -1.58
C GLY A 107 -14.50 0.74 -2.74
N PRO A 108 -15.39 1.62 -3.22
CA PRO A 108 -16.35 1.30 -4.28
C PRO A 108 -15.68 0.85 -5.58
N GLN A 109 -14.42 1.24 -5.81
CA GLN A 109 -13.62 0.82 -6.97
C GLN A 109 -13.36 -0.68 -6.97
N PHE A 110 -13.09 -1.26 -5.79
CA PHE A 110 -12.68 -2.65 -5.60
C PHE A 110 -13.82 -3.56 -5.12
N SER A 111 -14.86 -3.01 -4.49
CA SER A 111 -16.03 -3.77 -4.04
C SER A 111 -17.12 -3.93 -5.10
N SER A 112 -16.99 -3.26 -6.26
CA SER A 112 -17.99 -3.27 -7.32
C SER A 112 -18.08 -4.62 -8.03
N CYS A 113 -19.27 -4.95 -8.54
CA CYS A 113 -19.46 -6.14 -9.37
C CYS A 113 -18.61 -6.11 -10.65
N VAL A 114 -18.33 -4.93 -11.18
CA VAL A 114 -17.46 -4.75 -12.36
C VAL A 114 -16.03 -5.21 -12.05
N TRP A 115 -15.47 -4.80 -10.89
CA TRP A 115 -14.16 -5.23 -10.47
C TRP A 115 -14.09 -6.75 -10.24
N GLN A 116 -15.08 -7.30 -9.55
CA GLN A 116 -15.17 -8.74 -9.31
C GLN A 116 -15.25 -9.55 -10.62
N ALA A 117 -16.07 -9.09 -11.58
CA ALA A 117 -16.16 -9.73 -12.91
C ALA A 117 -14.83 -9.68 -13.66
N ILE A 118 -14.08 -8.58 -13.57
CA ILE A 118 -12.75 -8.47 -14.19
C ILE A 118 -11.78 -9.45 -13.53
N CYS A 119 -11.75 -9.53 -12.20
CA CYS A 119 -10.90 -10.48 -11.49
C CYS A 119 -11.23 -11.94 -11.87
N GLN A 120 -12.51 -12.29 -11.95
CA GLN A 120 -12.93 -13.62 -12.41
C GLN A 120 -12.48 -13.91 -13.84
N LEU A 121 -12.61 -12.95 -14.75
CA LEU A 121 -12.21 -13.09 -16.15
C LEU A 121 -10.70 -13.39 -16.31
N ILE A 122 -9.87 -12.77 -15.49
CA ILE A 122 -8.41 -12.97 -15.50
C ILE A 122 -7.96 -14.14 -14.62
N GLY A 123 -8.89 -14.82 -13.94
CA GLY A 123 -8.58 -15.94 -13.05
C GLY A 123 -7.92 -15.53 -11.72
N ALA A 124 -8.06 -14.27 -11.31
CA ALA A 124 -7.51 -13.77 -10.07
C ALA A 124 -8.54 -13.77 -8.93
N THR A 125 -8.10 -14.01 -7.71
CA THR A 125 -8.92 -13.84 -6.52
C THR A 125 -8.93 -12.37 -6.11
N ALA A 126 -10.11 -11.80 -5.92
CA ALA A 126 -10.27 -10.46 -5.34
C ALA A 126 -10.46 -10.58 -3.83
N SER A 127 -9.42 -10.28 -3.07
CA SER A 127 -9.42 -10.35 -1.60
C SER A 127 -9.64 -8.95 -1.03
N LEU A 128 -10.83 -8.69 -0.49
CA LEU A 128 -11.13 -7.44 0.19
C LEU A 128 -10.62 -7.49 1.63
N SER A 129 -9.78 -6.53 2.02
CA SER A 129 -9.35 -6.42 3.41
C SER A 129 -10.57 -6.12 4.30
N SER A 130 -10.72 -6.85 5.40
CA SER A 130 -11.73 -6.50 6.39
C SER A 130 -11.20 -5.42 7.30
N GLY A 131 -12.05 -4.47 7.73
CA GLY A 131 -11.69 -3.44 8.71
C GLY A 131 -11.19 -4.03 10.07
N PHE A 132 -11.37 -5.34 10.28
CA PHE A 132 -10.92 -6.09 11.44
C PHE A 132 -9.60 -6.85 11.22
N HIS A 133 -9.03 -6.82 10.01
CA HIS A 133 -7.74 -7.46 9.68
C HIS A 133 -6.77 -6.45 9.04
N PRO A 134 -6.29 -5.47 9.81
CA PRO A 134 -5.36 -4.45 9.31
C PRO A 134 -4.06 -5.05 8.76
N GLN A 135 -3.73 -6.28 9.13
CA GLN A 135 -2.53 -6.97 8.66
C GLN A 135 -2.59 -7.39 7.20
N SER A 136 -3.77 -7.53 6.62
CA SER A 136 -3.95 -7.84 5.19
C SER A 136 -3.46 -6.70 4.30
N ASN A 137 -3.62 -5.46 4.76
CA ASN A 137 -3.22 -4.24 4.05
C ASN A 137 -1.98 -3.55 4.66
N GLY A 138 -1.46 -4.05 5.78
CA GLY A 138 -0.36 -3.42 6.52
C GLY A 138 0.94 -3.28 5.71
N GLN A 139 1.12 -4.04 4.64
CA GLN A 139 2.23 -3.87 3.71
C GLN A 139 2.03 -2.64 2.84
N THR A 140 0.83 -2.44 2.30
CA THR A 140 0.49 -1.27 1.49
C THR A 140 0.49 0.00 2.34
N GLU A 141 -0.05 -0.07 3.55
CA GLU A 141 -0.02 1.06 4.51
C GLU A 141 1.42 1.51 4.82
N ARG A 142 2.34 0.55 5.03
CA ARG A 142 3.76 0.87 5.24
C ARG A 142 4.38 1.52 4.01
N VAL A 143 4.14 0.97 2.81
CA VAL A 143 4.62 1.58 1.55
C VAL A 143 4.03 2.98 1.37
N ASN A 144 2.75 3.18 1.67
CA ASN A 144 2.11 4.49 1.62
C ASN A 144 2.80 5.48 2.58
N GLN A 145 3.08 5.08 3.83
CA GLN A 145 3.77 5.92 4.81
C GLN A 145 5.19 6.28 4.35
N GLU A 146 5.95 5.31 3.84
CA GLU A 146 7.30 5.53 3.31
C GLU A 146 7.27 6.43 2.07
N MET A 147 6.35 6.20 1.16
CA MET A 147 6.13 7.00 -0.05
C MET A 147 5.76 8.45 0.31
N GLU A 148 4.81 8.65 1.23
CA GLU A 148 4.41 9.98 1.68
C GLU A 148 5.56 10.73 2.36
N ALA A 149 6.37 10.05 3.17
CA ALA A 149 7.55 10.65 3.80
C ALA A 149 8.59 11.07 2.74
N THR A 150 8.83 10.20 1.76
CA THR A 150 9.75 10.47 0.64
C THR A 150 9.24 11.63 -0.21
N LEU A 151 7.96 11.63 -0.59
CA LEU A 151 7.36 12.73 -1.36
C LEU A 151 7.42 14.04 -0.58
N ARG A 152 7.06 14.07 0.71
CA ARG A 152 7.19 15.29 1.53
C ARG A 152 8.61 15.86 1.51
N SER A 153 9.62 15.01 1.55
CA SER A 153 11.01 15.44 1.45
C SER A 153 11.37 15.98 0.07
N LEU A 154 10.89 15.34 -1.00
CA LEU A 154 11.17 15.73 -2.39
C LEU A 154 10.46 17.02 -2.81
N VAL A 155 9.35 17.37 -2.16
CA VAL A 155 8.50 18.54 -2.50
C VAL A 155 8.46 19.57 -1.37
N ALA A 156 9.41 19.53 -0.43
CA ALA A 156 9.45 20.45 0.72
C ALA A 156 9.33 21.92 0.31
N ASP A 157 9.99 22.30 -0.78
CA ASP A 157 9.98 23.68 -1.31
C ASP A 157 8.73 23.99 -2.15
N ASN A 158 8.08 22.98 -2.75
CA ASN A 158 6.91 23.15 -3.58
C ASN A 158 5.98 21.92 -3.52
N PRO A 159 5.02 21.90 -2.59
CA PRO A 159 4.08 20.78 -2.43
C PRO A 159 3.23 20.48 -3.68
N SER A 160 3.01 21.47 -4.56
CA SER A 160 2.24 21.28 -5.79
C SER A 160 3.03 20.61 -6.93
N SER A 161 4.26 20.17 -6.69
CA SER A 161 5.09 19.46 -7.69
C SER A 161 5.15 17.94 -7.48
N TRP A 162 4.32 17.38 -6.59
CA TRP A 162 4.41 15.97 -6.21
C TRP A 162 4.21 15.00 -7.38
N SER A 163 3.35 15.34 -8.34
CA SER A 163 3.06 14.47 -9.49
C SER A 163 4.32 14.26 -10.35
N ALA A 164 5.08 15.32 -10.62
CA ALA A 164 6.35 15.25 -11.35
C ALA A 164 7.45 14.51 -10.57
N LYS A 165 7.38 14.47 -9.24
CA LYS A 165 8.35 13.78 -8.37
C LYS A 165 7.99 12.33 -8.07
N LEU A 166 6.76 11.91 -8.40
CA LEU A 166 6.26 10.57 -8.10
C LEU A 166 7.13 9.44 -8.70
N PRO A 167 7.61 9.51 -9.95
CA PRO A 167 8.51 8.49 -10.51
C PRO A 167 9.83 8.35 -9.73
N TRP A 168 10.35 9.45 -9.18
CA TRP A 168 11.54 9.43 -8.36
C TRP A 168 11.31 8.78 -7.00
N ALA A 169 10.15 9.03 -6.39
CA ALA A 169 9.75 8.36 -5.15
C ALA A 169 9.58 6.84 -5.36
N GLU A 170 8.94 6.44 -6.47
CA GLU A 170 8.82 5.03 -6.87
C GLU A 170 10.19 4.39 -7.05
N TYR A 171 11.07 5.04 -7.80
CA TYR A 171 12.42 4.54 -8.04
C TYR A 171 13.20 4.40 -6.75
N ALA A 172 13.19 5.44 -5.90
CA ALA A 172 13.88 5.41 -4.61
C ALA A 172 13.42 4.25 -3.73
N HIS A 173 12.10 4.01 -3.62
CA HIS A 173 11.56 2.88 -2.88
C HIS A 173 12.05 1.54 -3.45
N ASN A 174 12.03 1.38 -4.78
CA ASN A 174 12.36 0.12 -5.43
C ASN A 174 13.86 -0.22 -5.43
N VAL A 175 14.75 0.75 -5.21
CA VAL A 175 16.20 0.53 -5.11
C VAL A 175 16.70 0.34 -3.68
N LEU A 176 15.95 0.82 -2.68
CA LEU A 176 16.35 0.70 -1.28
C LEU A 176 16.18 -0.74 -0.77
N GLN A 177 17.16 -1.19 0.01
CA GLN A 177 17.11 -2.52 0.62
C GLN A 177 16.01 -2.59 1.68
N SER A 178 15.19 -3.62 1.60
CA SER A 178 14.19 -3.94 2.61
C SER A 178 14.86 -4.60 3.82
N SER A 179 14.65 -4.06 5.02
CA SER A 179 15.21 -4.60 6.26
C SER A 179 14.95 -6.10 6.49
N PRO A 180 13.74 -6.65 6.18
CA PRO A 180 13.46 -8.06 6.41
C PRO A 180 14.21 -9.02 5.49
N THR A 181 14.53 -8.61 4.25
CA THR A 181 15.12 -9.48 3.24
C THR A 181 16.59 -9.18 2.97
N GLY A 182 17.07 -7.98 3.32
CA GLY A 182 18.39 -7.48 2.95
C GLY A 182 18.56 -7.23 1.43
N LEU A 183 17.48 -7.40 0.65
CA LEU A 183 17.46 -7.18 -0.80
C LEU A 183 16.56 -5.99 -1.14
N SER A 184 16.89 -5.31 -2.23
CA SER A 184 15.97 -4.31 -2.78
C SER A 184 14.79 -4.97 -3.50
N PRO A 185 13.64 -4.29 -3.64
CA PRO A 185 12.56 -4.73 -4.49
C PRO A 185 13.01 -5.09 -5.91
N PHE A 186 13.90 -4.31 -6.51
CA PHE A 186 14.45 -4.61 -7.82
C PHE A 186 15.30 -5.89 -7.84
N GLN A 187 16.14 -6.12 -6.82
CA GLN A 187 16.90 -7.38 -6.72
C GLN A 187 15.97 -8.58 -6.58
N CYS A 188 14.90 -8.47 -5.78
CA CYS A 188 13.90 -9.53 -5.65
C CYS A 188 13.15 -9.79 -6.96
N GLN A 189 12.92 -8.75 -7.77
CA GLN A 189 12.13 -8.81 -8.99
C GLN A 189 12.97 -9.27 -10.20
N PHE A 190 14.18 -8.74 -10.37
CA PHE A 190 15.01 -8.93 -11.56
C PHE A 190 16.19 -9.86 -11.34
N GLY A 191 16.52 -10.20 -10.08
CA GLY A 191 17.70 -10.97 -9.73
C GLY A 191 19.01 -10.15 -9.72
N PHE A 192 18.94 -8.86 -10.03
CA PHE A 192 20.09 -7.94 -9.99
C PHE A 192 19.66 -6.55 -9.55
N GLN A 193 20.60 -5.75 -9.06
CA GLN A 193 20.38 -4.36 -8.75
C GLN A 193 20.63 -3.51 -10.00
N PRO A 194 19.62 -2.80 -10.52
CA PRO A 194 19.85 -1.81 -11.57
C PRO A 194 20.85 -0.75 -11.09
N PRO A 195 21.77 -0.27 -11.96
CA PRO A 195 22.72 0.78 -11.58
C PRO A 195 21.93 2.05 -11.20
N LEU A 196 22.36 2.66 -10.09
CA LEU A 196 21.69 3.86 -9.56
C LEU A 196 22.06 5.11 -10.36
N PHE A 197 23.30 5.17 -10.79
CA PHE A 197 23.87 6.26 -11.59
C PHE A 197 24.87 5.68 -12.59
N PRO A 198 25.08 6.34 -13.72
CA PRO A 198 26.08 5.94 -14.70
C PRO A 198 27.50 6.07 -14.15
#